data_649b3f5e4df91e6553e3f2d28ff0b6ee
#
_entry.id   649b3f5e4df91e6553e3f2d28ff0b6ee
#
_cell.length_a   1.000
_cell.length_b   1.000
_cell.length_c   1.000
_cell.angle_alpha   90.00
_cell.angle_beta   90.00
_cell.angle_gamma   90.00
#
_symmetry.space_group_name_H-M   'P 1'
#
loop_
_entity.id
_entity.type
_entity.pdbx_description
1 polymer ?
#
loop_
_entity_poly.entity_id
_entity_poly.type
_entity_poly.pdbx_seq_one_letter_code
_entity_poly.pdbx_strand_id
1 'polypeptide(L)'
;MYNWKAIITLMLSGGLVACSTTSQVPVEPEQKPQIEQPVVDDSSKADEKDGESTKDPVTEPEKEPEKVEKPAEPEKKPVPPKKPEKVTKTSDGKLILGEEEWVYVPGLEESFKARVDTGATTSSISAIDIVPFERDGKDWVKFKIEHDGIKSQEVSLPVERWVKIKQSSAEGTQRRAVIVANIQIGDLKDKTEFTLADRTHLTYPLLLGRSFFRDVAVVDVSKKYVQDKVKK
;
A
#
# COMPACT_ATOMS: atom_id res chain seq x y z
N MET A 1 32.22 57.00 -9.88
CA MET A 1 31.61 58.13 -9.14
C MET A 1 30.28 58.43 -9.82
N TYR A 2 29.19 58.00 -9.24
CA TYR A 2 27.86 58.58 -9.49
C TYR A 2 27.01 58.33 -8.26
N ASN A 3 26.78 59.43 -7.55
CA ASN A 3 25.86 59.54 -6.42
C ASN A 3 24.44 59.68 -6.96
N TRP A 4 23.47 58.93 -6.45
CA TRP A 4 22.06 59.30 -6.56
C TRP A 4 21.44 59.37 -5.18
N LYS A 5 21.25 60.61 -4.76
CA LYS A 5 20.51 60.98 -3.55
C LYS A 5 19.03 61.04 -3.86
N ALA A 6 18.28 60.48 -2.93
CA ALA A 6 16.98 60.85 -2.37
C ALA A 6 15.93 61.55 -3.26
N ILE A 7 14.74 60.95 -3.29
CA ILE A 7 13.49 61.70 -3.26
C ILE A 7 12.51 60.94 -2.35
N ILE A 8 12.28 61.61 -1.19
CA ILE A 8 11.17 61.33 -0.28
C ILE A 8 9.98 62.09 -0.85
N THR A 9 8.86 61.42 -1.09
CA THR A 9 7.58 62.09 -1.28
C THR A 9 6.55 61.51 -0.33
N LEU A 10 6.26 62.29 0.69
CA LEU A 10 5.19 62.13 1.68
C LEU A 10 3.87 62.57 1.03
N MET A 11 2.88 61.70 1.02
CA MET A 11 1.47 62.09 0.79
C MET A 11 0.60 61.49 1.88
N LEU A 12 0.21 62.40 2.78
CA LEU A 12 -0.90 62.25 3.72
C LEU A 12 -2.20 62.54 2.99
N SER A 13 -3.25 61.85 3.31
CA SER A 13 -4.68 62.21 3.44
C SER A 13 -5.54 61.05 2.94
N GLY A 14 -6.55 60.58 3.57
CA GLY A 14 -7.63 61.07 4.35
C GLY A 14 -8.56 59.92 4.65
N GLY A 15 -9.17 59.88 5.79
CA GLY A 15 -10.07 58.89 6.32
C GLY A 15 -11.41 58.83 5.61
N LEU A 16 -12.02 57.66 5.67
CA LEU A 16 -13.48 57.51 5.64
C LEU A 16 -13.85 56.32 6.52
N VAL A 17 -14.49 56.67 7.63
CA VAL A 17 -15.20 55.76 8.53
C VAL A 17 -16.49 55.34 7.80
N ALA A 18 -16.66 54.05 7.53
CA ALA A 18 -17.94 53.49 7.17
C ALA A 18 -18.35 52.47 8.21
N CYS A 19 -19.27 52.86 9.09
CA CYS A 19 -20.03 51.94 9.92
C CYS A 19 -20.92 51.08 9.04
N SER A 20 -20.76 49.78 9.06
CA SER A 20 -21.77 48.87 8.57
C SER A 20 -22.24 47.95 9.69
N THR A 21 -23.50 48.11 9.98
CA THR A 21 -24.37 47.43 10.92
C THR A 21 -24.32 45.92 10.77
N THR A 22 -24.02 45.26 11.87
CA THR A 22 -24.10 43.82 12.07
C THR A 22 -25.55 43.38 12.12
N SER A 23 -26.03 42.70 11.13
CA SER A 23 -27.27 41.91 11.22
C SER A 23 -26.87 40.51 11.66
N GLN A 24 -27.13 40.21 12.92
CA GLN A 24 -27.07 38.84 13.44
C GLN A 24 -28.30 38.08 12.97
N VAL A 25 -28.11 37.07 12.15
CA VAL A 25 -29.10 36.04 11.90
C VAL A 25 -28.86 34.93 12.92
N PRO A 26 -29.86 34.47 13.67
CA PRO A 26 -29.71 33.34 14.60
C PRO A 26 -29.50 32.08 13.80
N VAL A 27 -28.36 31.43 14.00
CA VAL A 27 -28.11 30.09 13.48
C VAL A 27 -28.81 29.09 14.41
N GLU A 28 -29.84 28.46 13.90
CA GLU A 28 -30.52 27.30 14.47
C GLU A 28 -29.52 26.11 14.49
N PRO A 29 -29.40 25.33 15.59
CA PRO A 29 -28.48 24.21 15.61
C PRO A 29 -29.03 23.05 14.77
N GLU A 30 -28.35 22.76 13.65
CA GLU A 30 -28.59 21.55 12.86
C GLU A 30 -28.37 20.29 13.72
N GLN A 31 -29.43 19.55 13.89
CA GLN A 31 -29.44 18.24 14.51
C GLN A 31 -28.61 17.25 13.64
N LYS A 32 -27.59 16.68 14.24
CA LYS A 32 -26.87 15.54 13.68
C LYS A 32 -27.81 14.35 13.55
N PRO A 33 -27.82 13.63 12.45
CA PRO A 33 -28.52 12.35 12.36
C PRO A 33 -27.83 11.36 13.29
N GLN A 34 -28.58 10.88 14.28
CA GLN A 34 -28.23 9.78 15.14
C GLN A 34 -28.31 8.49 14.34
N ILE A 35 -27.18 7.85 14.10
CA ILE A 35 -27.12 6.51 13.54
C ILE A 35 -27.40 5.55 14.70
N GLU A 36 -28.57 4.96 14.71
CA GLU A 36 -28.93 3.85 15.60
C GLU A 36 -28.03 2.65 15.31
N GLN A 37 -27.32 2.21 16.31
CA GLN A 37 -26.62 0.93 16.31
C GLN A 37 -27.64 -0.19 16.56
N PRO A 38 -27.63 -1.29 15.83
CA PRO A 38 -28.44 -2.45 16.18
C PRO A 38 -27.85 -3.11 17.43
N VAL A 39 -28.66 -3.18 18.46
CA VAL A 39 -28.41 -3.92 19.68
C VAL A 39 -28.44 -5.42 19.31
N VAL A 40 -27.35 -6.11 19.51
CA VAL A 40 -27.32 -7.59 19.45
C VAL A 40 -27.62 -8.08 20.82
N ASP A 41 -28.78 -8.74 20.95
CA ASP A 41 -29.27 -9.40 22.15
C ASP A 41 -28.45 -10.68 22.40
N ASP A 42 -27.79 -10.72 23.54
CA ASP A 42 -27.06 -11.88 24.07
C ASP A 42 -27.97 -12.60 25.06
N SER A 43 -28.53 -13.74 24.67
CA SER A 43 -28.98 -14.71 25.64
C SER A 43 -29.28 -16.08 25.02
N SER A 44 -28.46 -17.05 25.37
CA SER A 44 -28.82 -18.37 25.92
C SER A 44 -27.60 -19.30 25.85
N LYS A 45 -26.95 -19.49 26.92
CA LYS A 45 -27.12 -20.45 28.04
C LYS A 45 -27.02 -21.92 27.61
N ALA A 46 -25.98 -22.48 28.15
CA ALA A 46 -25.53 -23.86 28.25
C ALA A 46 -26.63 -24.92 28.37
N ASP A 47 -26.30 -26.10 27.80
CA ASP A 47 -26.49 -27.36 28.56
C ASP A 47 -25.52 -28.42 28.02
N GLU A 48 -24.79 -28.99 28.99
CA GLU A 48 -23.99 -30.20 28.92
C GLU A 48 -24.89 -31.42 28.72
N LYS A 49 -24.41 -32.47 28.02
CA LYS A 49 -24.46 -33.83 28.57
C LYS A 49 -23.65 -34.82 27.74
N ASP A 50 -22.70 -35.44 28.40
CA ASP A 50 -22.12 -36.77 28.40
C ASP A 50 -22.77 -37.88 27.57
N GLY A 51 -21.87 -38.78 27.11
CA GLY A 51 -22.18 -40.13 26.70
C GLY A 51 -21.10 -40.73 25.81
N GLU A 52 -20.05 -41.11 26.30
CA GLU A 52 -19.33 -42.33 26.63
C GLU A 52 -19.67 -43.60 25.81
N SER A 53 -18.56 -44.21 25.33
CA SER A 53 -18.23 -45.65 25.29
C SER A 53 -18.66 -46.46 24.06
N THR A 54 -17.89 -47.16 23.38
CA THR A 54 -17.07 -48.31 23.61
C THR A 54 -16.72 -49.06 22.30
N LYS A 55 -15.47 -49.40 22.17
CA LYS A 55 -14.88 -50.70 21.76
C LYS A 55 -14.99 -51.22 20.34
N ASP A 56 -13.81 -51.37 19.77
CA ASP A 56 -13.32 -52.46 18.89
C ASP A 56 -13.69 -53.84 19.41
N PRO A 57 -13.57 -54.94 18.65
CA PRO A 57 -12.40 -55.31 17.89
C PRO A 57 -12.59 -56.30 16.70
N VAL A 58 -11.54 -56.42 15.82
CA VAL A 58 -10.94 -57.67 15.32
C VAL A 58 -11.73 -58.53 14.33
N THR A 59 -11.23 -58.72 13.09
CA THR A 59 -10.61 -59.97 12.65
C THR A 59 -10.27 -59.91 11.16
N GLU A 60 -8.99 -60.10 10.85
CA GLU A 60 -8.45 -60.65 9.62
C GLU A 60 -8.71 -62.16 9.61
N PRO A 61 -8.77 -62.92 8.48
CA PRO A 61 -7.59 -63.27 7.75
C PRO A 61 -7.72 -63.54 6.23
N GLU A 62 -6.61 -63.23 5.53
CA GLU A 62 -5.87 -64.09 4.60
C GLU A 62 -6.62 -64.95 3.54
N LYS A 63 -6.31 -64.65 2.25
CA LYS A 63 -5.80 -65.60 1.25
C LYS A 63 -5.37 -64.93 -0.06
N GLU A 64 -4.09 -64.92 -0.32
CA GLU A 64 -3.52 -65.07 -1.67
C GLU A 64 -3.66 -66.56 -2.11
N PRO A 65 -3.67 -66.97 -3.38
CA PRO A 65 -2.72 -66.61 -4.39
C PRO A 65 -3.29 -66.55 -5.85
N GLU A 66 -2.68 -65.98 -6.83
CA GLU A 66 -2.03 -66.68 -7.93
C GLU A 66 -1.62 -65.74 -9.08
N LYS A 67 -0.42 -65.88 -9.46
CA LYS A 67 0.41 -65.32 -10.52
C LYS A 67 -0.12 -65.66 -11.90
N VAL A 68 -0.36 -64.66 -12.77
CA VAL A 68 -0.30 -64.81 -14.21
C VAL A 68 0.51 -63.67 -14.82
N GLU A 69 1.69 -64.00 -15.28
CA GLU A 69 2.54 -63.13 -16.11
C GLU A 69 1.89 -62.90 -17.47
N LYS A 70 1.87 -61.65 -17.93
CA LYS A 70 1.72 -61.32 -19.35
C LYS A 70 2.60 -60.08 -19.70
N PRO A 71 3.12 -60.00 -20.92
CA PRO A 71 4.41 -59.41 -21.23
C PRO A 71 4.42 -57.88 -21.24
N ALA A 72 5.60 -57.35 -20.94
CA ALA A 72 5.95 -55.94 -20.87
C ALA A 72 5.62 -55.15 -22.14
N GLU A 73 4.75 -54.17 -22.02
CA GLU A 73 4.60 -53.03 -22.91
C GLU A 73 5.56 -51.93 -22.44
N PRO A 74 6.25 -51.20 -23.32
CA PRO A 74 7.31 -50.29 -22.88
C PRO A 74 6.73 -49.14 -22.07
N GLU A 75 7.15 -49.05 -20.80
CA GLU A 75 6.84 -47.94 -19.88
C GLU A 75 7.20 -46.59 -20.51
N LYS A 76 6.19 -45.84 -20.94
CA LYS A 76 6.30 -44.40 -21.11
C LYS A 76 6.60 -43.79 -19.75
N LYS A 77 7.82 -43.33 -19.57
CA LYS A 77 8.23 -42.54 -18.37
C LYS A 77 7.15 -41.50 -18.08
N PRO A 78 6.63 -41.40 -16.84
CA PRO A 78 5.65 -40.39 -16.49
C PRO A 78 6.26 -38.98 -16.72
N VAL A 79 5.64 -38.26 -17.63
CA VAL A 79 5.94 -36.82 -17.80
C VAL A 79 5.63 -36.16 -16.48
N PRO A 80 6.58 -35.45 -15.85
CA PRO A 80 6.31 -34.76 -14.60
C PRO A 80 5.11 -33.80 -14.79
N PRO A 81 4.15 -33.76 -13.85
CA PRO A 81 2.99 -32.90 -13.98
C PRO A 81 3.45 -31.47 -14.18
N LYS A 82 3.08 -30.87 -15.32
CA LYS A 82 3.31 -29.43 -15.55
C LYS A 82 2.67 -28.69 -14.40
N LYS A 83 3.50 -27.99 -13.63
CA LYS A 83 3.04 -27.05 -12.61
C LYS A 83 2.00 -26.13 -13.25
N PRO A 84 0.81 -25.94 -12.65
CA PRO A 84 -0.21 -25.09 -13.25
C PRO A 84 0.39 -23.72 -13.57
N GLU A 85 0.26 -23.30 -14.81
CA GLU A 85 0.77 -22.01 -15.27
C GLU A 85 0.04 -20.92 -14.49
N LYS A 86 0.83 -20.11 -13.78
CA LYS A 86 0.32 -18.99 -12.97
C LYS A 86 -0.16 -17.89 -13.92
N VAL A 87 -1.46 -17.62 -13.92
CA VAL A 87 -2.02 -16.52 -14.73
C VAL A 87 -1.65 -15.20 -14.07
N THR A 88 -0.75 -14.45 -14.68
CA THR A 88 -0.21 -13.18 -14.17
C THR A 88 -0.74 -11.96 -14.91
N LYS A 89 -1.43 -12.16 -16.05
CA LYS A 89 -2.03 -11.08 -16.86
C LYS A 89 -3.44 -11.44 -17.29
N THR A 90 -4.24 -10.42 -17.50
CA THR A 90 -5.56 -10.52 -18.12
C THR A 90 -5.43 -10.69 -19.63
N SER A 91 -6.54 -11.01 -20.30
CA SER A 91 -6.58 -11.16 -21.77
C SER A 91 -6.27 -9.87 -22.53
N ASP A 92 -6.50 -8.72 -21.92
CA ASP A 92 -6.19 -7.37 -22.44
C ASP A 92 -4.77 -6.89 -22.06
N GLY A 93 -3.95 -7.78 -21.46
CA GLY A 93 -2.54 -7.53 -21.17
C GLY A 93 -2.26 -6.80 -19.87
N LYS A 94 -3.26 -6.44 -19.07
CA LYS A 94 -3.06 -5.82 -17.76
C LYS A 94 -2.51 -6.84 -16.77
N LEU A 95 -1.67 -6.37 -15.85
CA LEU A 95 -1.21 -7.23 -14.75
C LEU A 95 -2.38 -7.63 -13.84
N ILE A 96 -2.32 -8.83 -13.31
CA ILE A 96 -3.14 -9.24 -12.17
C ILE A 96 -2.26 -9.08 -10.93
N LEU A 97 -2.67 -8.21 -10.00
CA LEU A 97 -2.02 -8.02 -8.71
C LEU A 97 -2.86 -8.68 -7.62
N GLY A 98 -2.19 -9.25 -6.63
CA GLY A 98 -2.83 -9.67 -5.39
C GLY A 98 -3.02 -8.52 -4.42
N GLU A 99 -3.52 -8.80 -3.21
CA GLU A 99 -3.57 -7.81 -2.13
C GLU A 99 -2.17 -7.44 -1.60
N GLU A 100 -1.19 -8.29 -1.85
CA GLU A 100 0.23 -8.12 -1.53
C GLU A 100 1.08 -8.51 -2.73
N GLU A 101 2.12 -7.72 -3.03
CA GLU A 101 3.05 -7.99 -4.12
C GLU A 101 4.49 -7.68 -3.75
N TRP A 102 5.43 -8.30 -4.48
CA TRP A 102 6.83 -7.92 -4.44
C TRP A 102 7.09 -6.78 -5.41
N VAL A 103 7.67 -5.70 -4.90
CA VAL A 103 8.07 -4.52 -5.68
C VAL A 103 9.58 -4.36 -5.58
N TYR A 104 10.26 -4.45 -6.70
CA TYR A 104 11.67 -4.14 -6.80
C TYR A 104 11.85 -2.65 -7.09
N VAL A 105 12.73 -1.98 -6.35
CA VAL A 105 13.07 -0.57 -6.53
C VAL A 105 14.52 -0.48 -7.03
N PRO A 106 14.77 -0.27 -8.32
CA PRO A 106 16.11 -0.29 -8.89
C PRO A 106 17.09 0.69 -8.25
N GLY A 107 16.61 1.88 -7.89
CA GLY A 107 17.44 2.89 -7.23
C GLY A 107 17.92 2.52 -5.82
N LEU A 108 17.35 1.48 -5.23
CA LEU A 108 17.71 0.94 -3.92
C LEU A 108 18.31 -0.46 -4.03
N GLU A 109 18.27 -1.05 -5.22
CA GLU A 109 18.67 -2.43 -5.50
C GLU A 109 18.01 -3.46 -4.56
N GLU A 110 16.76 -3.20 -4.14
CA GLU A 110 16.06 -4.01 -3.16
C GLU A 110 14.61 -4.28 -3.54
N SER A 111 14.09 -5.43 -3.09
CA SER A 111 12.71 -5.83 -3.26
C SER A 111 11.94 -5.74 -1.94
N PHE A 112 10.86 -5.00 -1.95
CA PHE A 112 10.01 -4.77 -0.79
C PHE A 112 8.66 -5.48 -0.94
N LYS A 113 8.09 -5.90 0.17
CA LYS A 113 6.68 -6.27 0.21
C LYS A 113 5.82 -5.01 0.15
N ALA A 114 4.86 -5.02 -0.73
CA ALA A 114 3.92 -3.92 -0.89
C ALA A 114 2.49 -4.38 -0.62
N ARG A 115 1.73 -3.54 0.07
CA ARG A 115 0.27 -3.65 0.12
C ARG A 115 -0.31 -2.99 -1.12
N VAL A 116 -1.17 -3.71 -1.84
CA VAL A 116 -1.98 -3.14 -2.93
C VAL A 116 -3.29 -2.67 -2.33
N ASP A 117 -3.48 -1.35 -2.26
CA ASP A 117 -4.60 -0.73 -1.55
C ASP A 117 -5.54 -0.02 -2.53
N THR A 118 -6.67 -0.64 -2.80
CA THR A 118 -7.71 -0.11 -3.70
C THR A 118 -8.46 1.08 -3.11
N GLY A 119 -8.39 1.29 -1.79
CA GLY A 119 -8.95 2.46 -1.10
C GLY A 119 -8.05 3.70 -1.17
N ALA A 120 -6.72 3.50 -1.21
CA ALA A 120 -5.75 4.59 -1.26
C ALA A 120 -5.69 5.22 -2.67
N THR A 121 -5.67 6.55 -2.72
CA THR A 121 -5.53 7.28 -4.00
C THR A 121 -4.08 7.27 -4.48
N THR A 122 -3.10 7.45 -3.58
CA THR A 122 -1.68 7.61 -3.89
C THR A 122 -0.85 6.51 -3.25
N SER A 123 0.32 6.25 -3.84
CA SER A 123 1.29 5.32 -3.28
C SER A 123 2.15 5.99 -2.21
N SER A 124 2.72 5.21 -1.31
CA SER A 124 3.65 5.68 -0.28
C SER A 124 4.76 4.67 -0.03
N ILE A 125 5.92 5.17 0.40
CA ILE A 125 7.09 4.36 0.73
C ILE A 125 7.61 4.75 2.11
N SER A 126 8.08 3.76 2.87
CA SER A 126 8.72 3.99 4.16
C SER A 126 9.97 4.83 4.00
N ALA A 127 10.10 5.89 4.79
CA ALA A 127 11.27 6.73 4.80
C ALA A 127 11.51 7.28 6.19
N ILE A 128 12.75 7.22 6.62
CA ILE A 128 13.27 7.79 7.86
C ILE A 128 14.38 8.79 7.55
N ASP A 129 14.78 9.58 8.53
CA ASP A 129 15.83 10.60 8.41
C ASP A 129 15.58 11.55 7.22
N ILE A 130 14.30 11.95 7.04
CA ILE A 130 13.90 12.78 5.90
C ILE A 130 14.38 14.21 6.11
N VAL A 131 15.35 14.64 5.29
CA VAL A 131 15.93 16.00 5.36
C VAL A 131 15.74 16.70 4.02
N PRO A 132 14.88 17.73 3.96
CA PRO A 132 14.75 18.57 2.78
C PRO A 132 15.99 19.46 2.60
N PHE A 133 16.38 19.69 1.36
CA PHE A 133 17.43 20.63 0.99
C PHE A 133 17.16 21.19 -0.41
N GLU A 134 17.86 22.26 -0.75
CA GLU A 134 17.79 22.88 -2.07
C GLU A 134 19.03 22.51 -2.90
N ARG A 135 18.82 22.20 -4.16
CA ARG A 135 19.89 22.00 -5.14
C ARG A 135 19.47 22.55 -6.49
N ASP A 136 20.29 23.44 -7.05
CA ASP A 136 20.07 24.07 -8.36
C ASP A 136 18.69 24.73 -8.50
N GLY A 137 18.22 25.43 -7.41
CA GLY A 137 16.93 26.10 -7.36
C GLY A 137 15.72 25.19 -7.29
N LYS A 138 15.92 23.88 -6.97
CA LYS A 138 14.86 22.90 -6.81
C LYS A 138 14.88 22.26 -5.43
N ASP A 139 13.70 21.93 -4.92
CA ASP A 139 13.55 21.17 -3.70
C ASP A 139 14.03 19.73 -3.91
N TRP A 140 14.89 19.27 -3.04
CA TRP A 140 15.36 17.90 -2.94
C TRP A 140 15.08 17.36 -1.54
N VAL A 141 15.07 16.05 -1.43
CA VAL A 141 14.97 15.37 -0.15
C VAL A 141 15.95 14.22 -0.11
N LYS A 142 16.66 14.08 1.03
CA LYS A 142 17.44 12.90 1.35
C LYS A 142 16.74 12.11 2.45
N PHE A 143 16.82 10.80 2.37
CA PHE A 143 16.15 9.89 3.28
C PHE A 143 16.80 8.50 3.23
N LYS A 144 16.43 7.66 4.18
CA LYS A 144 16.76 6.23 4.20
C LYS A 144 15.49 5.42 4.25
N ILE A 145 15.56 4.19 3.80
CA ILE A 145 14.50 3.21 4.01
C ILE A 145 14.97 2.21 5.06
N GLU A 146 14.22 2.08 6.13
CA GLU A 146 14.42 1.07 7.15
C GLU A 146 13.10 0.38 7.43
N HIS A 147 13.05 -0.95 7.23
CA HIS A 147 11.89 -1.76 7.50
C HIS A 147 12.26 -3.25 7.49
N ASP A 148 11.79 -4.02 8.49
CA ASP A 148 12.00 -5.47 8.62
C ASP A 148 13.47 -5.91 8.44
N GLY A 149 14.41 -5.16 9.02
CA GLY A 149 15.83 -5.45 8.90
C GLY A 149 16.47 -5.01 7.58
N ILE A 150 15.70 -4.53 6.61
CA ILE A 150 16.21 -3.90 5.40
C ILE A 150 16.58 -2.46 5.72
N LYS A 151 17.84 -2.10 5.45
CA LYS A 151 18.37 -0.73 5.60
C LYS A 151 19.00 -0.31 4.30
N SER A 152 18.46 0.73 3.66
CA SER A 152 19.06 1.29 2.47
C SER A 152 20.23 2.22 2.79
N GLN A 153 21.06 2.48 1.80
CA GLN A 153 21.92 3.65 1.80
C GLN A 153 21.08 4.93 1.80
N GLU A 154 21.69 6.07 2.15
CA GLU A 154 21.05 7.38 2.02
C GLU A 154 20.78 7.68 0.54
N VAL A 155 19.55 8.02 0.23
CA VAL A 155 19.09 8.35 -1.12
C VAL A 155 18.70 9.82 -1.18
N SER A 156 19.09 10.50 -2.26
CA SER A 156 18.68 11.88 -2.51
C SER A 156 17.92 11.95 -3.83
N LEU A 157 16.70 12.46 -3.80
CA LEU A 157 15.82 12.60 -4.96
C LEU A 157 15.19 14.00 -5.01
N PRO A 158 14.89 14.51 -6.21
CA PRO A 158 14.13 15.73 -6.35
C PRO A 158 12.70 15.54 -5.84
N VAL A 159 12.19 16.58 -5.20
CA VAL A 159 10.80 16.63 -4.75
C VAL A 159 9.94 17.07 -5.93
N GLU A 160 9.00 16.23 -6.34
CA GLU A 160 8.05 16.56 -7.39
C GLU A 160 7.04 17.61 -6.89
N ARG A 161 6.53 17.39 -5.68
CA ARG A 161 5.61 18.29 -5.00
C ARG A 161 5.53 18.00 -3.51
N TRP A 162 4.97 18.93 -2.76
CA TRP A 162 4.66 18.77 -1.34
C TRP A 162 3.17 18.55 -1.16
N VAL A 163 2.80 17.61 -0.30
CA VAL A 163 1.41 17.36 0.09
C VAL A 163 1.21 17.61 1.57
N LYS A 164 0.03 18.09 1.94
CA LYS A 164 -0.41 18.22 3.32
C LYS A 164 -1.34 17.06 3.64
N ILE A 165 -0.96 16.22 4.60
CA ILE A 165 -1.75 15.09 5.06
C ILE A 165 -2.37 15.42 6.39
N LYS A 166 -3.70 15.34 6.49
CA LYS A 166 -4.41 15.40 7.76
C LYS A 166 -4.31 14.04 8.44
N GLN A 167 -3.73 14.01 9.64
CA GLN A 167 -3.65 12.77 10.41
C GLN A 167 -4.94 12.63 11.23
N SER A 168 -5.55 11.45 11.21
CA SER A 168 -6.76 11.14 12.01
C SER A 168 -6.47 11.07 13.52
N SER A 169 -5.21 10.83 13.90
CA SER A 169 -4.78 10.63 15.29
C SER A 169 -4.08 11.82 15.94
N ALA A 170 -3.85 12.92 15.19
CA ALA A 170 -3.18 14.10 15.71
C ALA A 170 -3.84 15.40 15.21
N GLU A 171 -3.92 16.41 16.07
CA GLU A 171 -4.32 17.74 15.64
C GLU A 171 -3.21 18.33 14.75
N GLY A 172 -3.53 18.60 13.49
CA GLY A 172 -2.63 19.24 12.55
C GLY A 172 -2.51 18.57 11.20
N THR A 173 -1.72 19.19 10.34
CA THR A 173 -1.37 18.65 9.01
C THR A 173 0.13 18.40 8.94
N GLN A 174 0.52 17.24 8.48
CA GLN A 174 1.92 16.93 8.20
C GLN A 174 2.22 17.23 6.71
N ARG A 175 3.29 18.01 6.47
CA ARG A 175 3.80 18.22 5.11
C ARG A 175 4.71 17.06 4.76
N ARG A 176 4.46 16.41 3.61
CA ARG A 176 5.25 15.29 3.12
C ARG A 176 5.74 15.56 1.72
N ALA A 177 6.98 15.11 1.43
CA ALA A 177 7.54 15.14 0.09
C ALA A 177 6.93 14.02 -0.76
N VAL A 178 6.64 14.33 -2.01
CA VAL A 178 6.32 13.35 -3.05
C VAL A 178 7.51 13.29 -3.99
N ILE A 179 8.02 12.10 -4.20
CA ILE A 179 9.12 11.80 -5.11
C ILE A 179 8.63 10.88 -6.22
N VAL A 180 9.38 10.82 -7.31
CA VAL A 180 9.16 9.86 -8.38
C VAL A 180 10.24 8.80 -8.34
N ALA A 181 9.85 7.53 -8.33
CA ALA A 181 10.78 6.41 -8.34
C ALA A 181 10.42 5.40 -9.44
N ASN A 182 11.45 4.76 -10.00
CA ASN A 182 11.27 3.60 -10.86
C ASN A 182 11.01 2.37 -9.99
N ILE A 183 10.05 1.56 -10.41
CA ILE A 183 9.73 0.29 -9.76
C ILE A 183 9.60 -0.82 -10.80
N GLN A 184 9.72 -2.07 -10.34
CA GLN A 184 9.46 -3.23 -11.17
C GLN A 184 8.60 -4.23 -10.39
N ILE A 185 7.54 -4.71 -11.01
CA ILE A 185 6.64 -5.74 -10.49
C ILE A 185 6.49 -6.82 -11.56
N GLY A 186 7.01 -8.02 -11.28
CA GLY A 186 7.14 -9.03 -12.32
C GLY A 186 7.97 -8.52 -13.49
N ASP A 187 7.38 -8.49 -14.67
CA ASP A 187 7.98 -7.96 -15.90
C ASP A 187 7.65 -6.49 -16.21
N LEU A 188 6.69 -5.89 -15.49
CA LEU A 188 6.36 -4.47 -15.64
C LEU A 188 7.41 -3.62 -14.96
N LYS A 189 8.01 -2.70 -15.75
CA LYS A 189 8.84 -1.59 -15.25
C LYS A 189 8.09 -0.30 -15.48
N ASP A 190 7.90 0.46 -14.43
CA ASP A 190 7.15 1.70 -14.49
C ASP A 190 7.75 2.75 -13.54
N LYS A 191 7.31 3.98 -13.71
CA LYS A 191 7.73 5.15 -12.95
C LYS A 191 6.51 5.74 -12.26
N THR A 192 6.54 5.79 -10.94
CA THR A 192 5.38 6.25 -10.17
C THR A 192 5.76 7.19 -9.03
N GLU A 193 4.79 7.99 -8.61
CA GLU A 193 4.93 8.89 -7.47
C GLU A 193 4.77 8.15 -6.15
N PHE A 194 5.62 8.49 -5.18
CA PHE A 194 5.53 8.02 -3.80
C PHE A 194 5.55 9.19 -2.82
N THR A 195 4.62 9.18 -1.89
CA THR A 195 4.68 10.04 -0.71
C THR A 195 5.64 9.41 0.31
N LEU A 196 6.63 10.16 0.77
CA LEU A 196 7.52 9.73 1.84
C LEU A 196 6.79 9.79 3.19
N ALA A 197 6.81 8.69 3.91
CA ALA A 197 6.19 8.57 5.22
C ALA A 197 6.97 7.60 6.09
N ASP A 198 7.07 7.86 7.38
CA ASP A 198 7.52 6.86 8.33
C ASP A 198 6.46 5.76 8.43
N ARG A 199 6.83 4.56 7.97
CA ARG A 199 6.00 3.35 7.99
C ARG A 199 6.67 2.22 8.77
N THR A 200 7.68 2.51 9.58
CA THR A 200 8.44 1.52 10.35
C THR A 200 7.56 0.70 11.29
N HIS A 201 6.46 1.31 11.76
CA HIS A 201 5.46 0.69 12.64
C HIS A 201 4.35 -0.08 11.88
N LEU A 202 4.36 -0.06 10.54
CA LEU A 202 3.37 -0.74 9.70
C LEU A 202 3.93 -2.04 9.14
N THR A 203 3.07 -2.98 8.76
CA THR A 203 3.45 -4.28 8.21
C THR A 203 4.17 -4.16 6.85
N TYR A 204 3.80 -3.15 6.05
CA TYR A 204 4.32 -3.01 4.69
C TYR A 204 5.11 -1.71 4.53
N PRO A 205 6.39 -1.78 4.10
CA PRO A 205 7.20 -0.60 3.83
C PRO A 205 6.69 0.20 2.62
N LEU A 206 5.94 -0.46 1.73
CA LEU A 206 5.46 0.13 0.51
C LEU A 206 3.96 -0.13 0.37
N LEU A 207 3.24 0.91 -0.06
CA LEU A 207 1.83 0.84 -0.39
C LEU A 207 1.65 1.34 -1.82
N LEU A 208 0.97 0.54 -2.64
CA LEU A 208 0.58 0.92 -4.00
C LEU A 208 -0.88 1.37 -3.99
N GLY A 209 -1.10 2.62 -4.34
CA GLY A 209 -2.42 3.21 -4.48
C GLY A 209 -2.94 3.21 -5.92
N ARG A 210 -4.17 3.65 -6.10
CA ARG A 210 -4.84 3.69 -7.41
C ARG A 210 -4.11 4.51 -8.46
N SER A 211 -3.32 5.52 -8.06
CA SER A 211 -2.52 6.30 -8.99
C SER A 211 -1.51 5.47 -9.78
N PHE A 212 -1.05 4.35 -9.20
CA PHE A 212 -0.16 3.43 -9.88
C PHE A 212 -0.93 2.45 -10.77
N PHE A 213 -1.87 1.68 -10.22
CA PHE A 213 -2.40 0.51 -10.93
C PHE A 213 -3.65 0.76 -11.77
N ARG A 214 -4.25 1.97 -11.74
CA ARG A 214 -5.50 2.29 -12.44
C ARG A 214 -5.56 1.82 -13.89
N ASP A 215 -4.48 2.03 -14.64
CA ASP A 215 -4.46 1.78 -16.08
C ASP A 215 -3.65 0.52 -16.47
N VAL A 216 -2.80 0.03 -15.55
CA VAL A 216 -1.81 -1.03 -15.83
C VAL A 216 -2.16 -2.38 -15.21
N ALA A 217 -3.07 -2.42 -14.22
CA ALA A 217 -3.39 -3.65 -13.52
C ALA A 217 -4.85 -3.75 -13.06
N VAL A 218 -5.26 -4.97 -12.75
CA VAL A 218 -6.46 -5.31 -11.97
C VAL A 218 -6.02 -5.95 -10.66
N VAL A 219 -6.82 -5.78 -9.61
CA VAL A 219 -6.48 -6.29 -8.27
C VAL A 219 -7.44 -7.41 -7.91
N ASP A 220 -6.89 -8.59 -7.65
CA ASP A 220 -7.60 -9.74 -7.12
C ASP A 220 -7.22 -9.92 -5.64
N VAL A 221 -8.03 -9.37 -4.76
CA VAL A 221 -7.78 -9.36 -3.31
C VAL A 221 -7.81 -10.75 -2.66
N SER A 222 -8.23 -11.80 -3.40
CA SER A 222 -8.17 -13.18 -2.93
C SER A 222 -6.79 -13.80 -3.05
N LYS A 223 -5.87 -13.13 -3.74
CA LYS A 223 -4.53 -13.62 -4.07
C LYS A 223 -3.44 -12.77 -3.42
N LYS A 224 -2.26 -13.37 -3.28
CA LYS A 224 -1.03 -12.73 -2.82
C LYS A 224 0.12 -13.14 -3.72
N TYR A 225 1.04 -12.21 -3.96
CA TYR A 225 2.27 -12.47 -4.72
C TYR A 225 1.98 -13.14 -6.06
N VAL A 226 1.04 -12.54 -6.82
CA VAL A 226 0.67 -13.03 -8.15
C VAL A 226 1.82 -12.82 -9.12
N GLN A 227 2.55 -11.74 -8.98
CA GLN A 227 3.73 -11.48 -9.80
C GLN A 227 4.98 -12.14 -9.20
N ASP A 228 5.90 -12.54 -10.07
CA ASP A 228 7.14 -13.14 -9.60
C ASP A 228 8.07 -12.08 -9.00
N LYS A 229 8.73 -12.46 -7.90
CA LYS A 229 9.77 -11.59 -7.32
C LYS A 229 10.93 -11.44 -8.29
N VAL A 230 11.32 -10.20 -8.55
CA VAL A 230 12.49 -9.90 -9.36
C VAL A 230 13.73 -10.48 -8.69
N LYS A 231 14.46 -11.32 -9.43
CA LYS A 231 15.75 -11.86 -8.98
C LYS A 231 16.84 -10.86 -9.32
N LYS A 232 17.72 -10.62 -8.35
CA LYS A 232 18.95 -9.85 -8.56
C LYS A 232 19.93 -10.62 -9.40
#